data_7ac66c5e6d7dc9c08523da0de010b1c5
#
_entry.id   7ac66c5e6d7dc9c08523da0de010b1c5
#
_cell.length_a   1.000
_cell.length_b   1.000
_cell.length_c   1.000
_cell.angle_alpha   90.00
_cell.angle_beta   90.00
_cell.angle_gamma   90.00
#
_symmetry.space_group_name_H-M   'P 1'
#
loop_
_entity.id
_entity.type
_entity.pdbx_description
1 polymer ?
#
loop_
_entity_poly.entity_id
_entity_poly.type
_entity_poly.pdbx_seq_one_letter_code
_entity_poly.pdbx_strand_id
1 'polypeptide(L)'
;MTLEERMLNGKLYDCADEKLQTQQRALNELVFDYNNTRPSDGQRRQELLRQIFQDMGEGCYIEPPLHANWGSHTHLGNHVYANFNLTLVDDTHVYIGDNVMFGPNVTITAAGHPVDPDLRRQVYQYNFPCLLYTSRCV
;
A
#
# COMPACT_ATOMS: atom_id res chain seq x y z
N MET A 1 -22.67 5.92 6.60
CA MET A 1 -21.26 5.54 6.38
C MET A 1 -21.11 4.97 4.97
N THR A 2 -20.28 5.59 4.17
CA THR A 2 -20.02 5.14 2.80
C THR A 2 -19.21 3.84 2.79
N LEU A 3 -19.12 3.20 1.63
CA LEU A 3 -18.30 2.00 1.45
C LEU A 3 -16.82 2.28 1.73
N GLU A 4 -16.31 3.40 1.25
CA GLU A 4 -14.93 3.84 1.49
C GLU A 4 -14.66 4.09 2.99
N GLU A 5 -15.60 4.77 3.66
CA GLU A 5 -15.48 4.97 5.11
C GLU A 5 -15.48 3.66 5.88
N ARG A 6 -16.28 2.68 5.45
CA ARG A 6 -16.27 1.34 6.06
C ARG A 6 -14.91 0.65 5.86
N MET A 7 -14.40 0.69 4.64
CA MET A 7 -13.10 0.12 4.28
C MET A 7 -11.97 0.70 5.14
N LEU A 8 -11.96 2.03 5.33
CA LEU A 8 -10.90 2.72 6.06
C LEU A 8 -11.02 2.63 7.58
N ASN A 9 -12.19 2.31 8.12
CA ASN A 9 -12.48 2.35 9.56
C ASN A 9 -12.73 0.97 10.18
N GLY A 10 -12.20 -0.09 9.62
CA GLY A 10 -12.26 -1.43 10.19
C GLY A 10 -13.65 -2.06 10.23
N LYS A 11 -14.57 -1.59 9.40
CA LYS A 11 -15.93 -2.15 9.29
C LYS A 11 -15.99 -3.15 8.15
N LEU A 12 -16.88 -4.14 8.29
CA LEU A 12 -17.13 -5.07 7.18
C LEU A 12 -17.62 -4.32 5.94
N TYR A 13 -17.05 -4.64 4.80
CA TYR A 13 -17.44 -4.10 3.51
C TYR A 13 -17.27 -5.15 2.41
N ASP A 14 -17.96 -4.93 1.29
CA ASP A 14 -17.82 -5.74 0.10
C ASP A 14 -16.59 -5.28 -0.70
N CYS A 15 -15.51 -6.05 -0.64
CA CYS A 15 -14.28 -5.74 -1.36
C CYS A 15 -14.37 -5.99 -2.87
N ALA A 16 -15.43 -6.66 -3.34
CA ALA A 16 -15.69 -6.91 -4.76
C ALA A 16 -16.51 -5.78 -5.43
N ASP A 17 -16.85 -4.73 -4.69
CA ASP A 17 -17.60 -3.59 -5.24
C ASP A 17 -16.90 -3.00 -6.48
N GLU A 18 -17.66 -2.80 -7.54
CA GLU A 18 -17.13 -2.39 -8.85
C GLU A 18 -16.44 -1.01 -8.82
N LYS A 19 -16.95 -0.09 -8.02
CA LYS A 19 -16.36 1.26 -7.88
C LYS A 19 -14.98 1.16 -7.22
N LEU A 20 -14.87 0.38 -6.14
CA LEU A 20 -13.58 0.16 -5.48
C LEU A 20 -12.58 -0.54 -6.40
N GLN A 21 -13.03 -1.57 -7.11
CA GLN A 21 -12.19 -2.29 -8.08
C GLN A 21 -11.67 -1.38 -9.20
N THR A 22 -12.51 -0.46 -9.67
CA THR A 22 -12.12 0.49 -10.72
C THR A 22 -11.08 1.48 -10.20
N GLN A 23 -11.27 2.03 -9.00
CA GLN A 23 -10.30 2.91 -8.36
C GLN A 23 -8.96 2.21 -8.12
N GLN A 24 -9.00 1.00 -7.59
CA GLN A 24 -7.80 0.21 -7.32
C GLN A 24 -7.03 -0.10 -8.61
N ARG A 25 -7.74 -0.43 -9.68
CA ARG A 25 -7.11 -0.71 -10.98
C ARG A 25 -6.36 0.51 -11.51
N ALA A 26 -6.93 1.71 -11.40
CA ALA A 26 -6.26 2.94 -11.82
C ALA A 26 -4.96 3.20 -11.04
N LEU A 27 -4.94 2.90 -9.73
CA LEU A 27 -3.74 3.01 -8.91
C LEU A 27 -2.69 1.94 -9.28
N ASN A 28 -3.15 0.74 -9.58
CA ASN A 28 -2.26 -0.34 -10.01
C ASN A 28 -1.56 -0.06 -11.35
N GLU A 29 -2.16 0.73 -12.23
CA GLU A 29 -1.49 1.19 -13.45
C GLU A 29 -0.25 2.05 -13.13
N LEU A 30 -0.32 2.90 -12.11
CA LEU A 30 0.83 3.69 -11.64
C LEU A 30 1.94 2.79 -11.10
N VAL A 31 1.59 1.74 -10.37
CA VAL A 31 2.56 0.76 -9.85
C VAL A 31 3.20 0.00 -11.01
N PHE A 32 2.43 -0.37 -12.03
CA PHE A 32 2.97 -0.98 -13.24
C PHE A 32 3.99 -0.07 -13.92
N ASP A 33 3.67 1.20 -14.09
CA ASP A 33 4.59 2.18 -14.70
C ASP A 33 5.87 2.31 -13.87
N TYR A 34 5.74 2.35 -12.55
CA TYR A 34 6.89 2.41 -11.64
C TYR A 34 7.83 1.22 -11.82
N ASN A 35 7.28 0.03 -11.87
CA ASN A 35 8.07 -1.20 -11.98
C ASN A 35 8.74 -1.37 -13.37
N ASN A 36 8.31 -0.60 -14.34
CA ASN A 36 8.89 -0.60 -15.69
C ASN A 36 9.78 0.62 -15.96
N THR A 37 10.12 1.39 -14.94
CA THR A 37 11.09 2.49 -15.07
C THR A 37 12.51 1.97 -15.24
N ARG A 38 13.32 2.74 -15.98
CA ARG A 38 14.76 2.45 -16.10
C ARG A 38 15.48 2.77 -14.78
N PRO A 39 16.47 1.96 -14.39
CA PRO A 39 17.27 2.23 -13.18
C PRO A 39 17.95 3.60 -13.20
N SER A 40 18.26 4.12 -14.39
CA SER A 40 18.89 5.43 -14.57
C SER A 40 17.92 6.62 -14.46
N ASP A 41 16.62 6.37 -14.45
CA ASP A 41 15.60 7.43 -14.44
C ASP A 41 15.05 7.66 -13.02
N GLY A 42 15.91 8.13 -12.13
CA GLY A 42 15.55 8.40 -10.74
C GLY A 42 14.49 9.49 -10.58
N GLN A 43 14.49 10.49 -11.46
CA GLN A 43 13.48 11.54 -11.43
C GLN A 43 12.08 10.97 -11.72
N ARG A 44 11.93 10.15 -12.76
CA ARG A 44 10.66 9.51 -13.09
C ARG A 44 10.16 8.62 -11.96
N ARG A 45 11.06 7.88 -11.32
CA ARG A 45 10.73 7.06 -10.15
C ARG A 45 10.17 7.88 -9.02
N GLN A 46 10.82 9.01 -8.68
CA GLN A 46 10.34 9.89 -7.62
C GLN A 46 8.97 10.51 -7.94
N GLU A 47 8.75 10.93 -9.17
CA GLU A 47 7.46 11.46 -9.62
C GLU A 47 6.34 10.43 -9.48
N LEU A 48 6.59 9.19 -9.89
CA LEU A 48 5.61 8.11 -9.78
C LEU A 48 5.33 7.71 -8.33
N LEU A 49 6.34 7.64 -7.46
CA LEU A 49 6.14 7.35 -6.04
C LEU A 49 5.24 8.40 -5.37
N ARG A 50 5.41 9.68 -5.73
CA ARG A 50 4.56 10.76 -5.21
C ARG A 50 3.12 10.67 -5.69
N GLN A 51 2.86 10.04 -6.84
CA GLN A 51 1.51 9.79 -7.34
C GLN A 51 0.91 8.51 -6.73
N ILE A 52 1.75 7.51 -6.42
CA ILE A 52 1.31 6.23 -5.86
C ILE A 52 0.90 6.38 -4.40
N PHE A 53 1.79 6.96 -3.57
CA PHE A 53 1.55 7.06 -2.13
C PHE A 53 0.68 8.25 -1.75
N GLN A 54 -0.05 8.12 -0.64
CA GLN A 54 -0.88 9.20 -0.12
C GLN A 54 -0.05 10.45 0.21
N ASP A 55 1.05 10.23 0.88
CA ASP A 55 2.07 11.23 1.12
C ASP A 55 3.44 10.56 1.25
N MET A 56 4.49 11.32 0.95
CA MET A 56 5.86 10.83 0.99
C MET A 56 6.80 11.97 1.39
N GLY A 57 7.62 11.72 2.41
CA GLY A 57 8.67 12.62 2.82
C GLY A 57 9.83 12.68 1.82
N GLU A 58 10.91 13.33 2.22
CA GLU A 58 12.11 13.48 1.41
C GLU A 58 13.05 12.28 1.53
N GLY A 59 13.83 12.03 0.49
CA GLY A 59 14.92 11.07 0.51
C GLY A 59 14.46 9.60 0.53
N CYS A 60 13.23 9.32 0.14
CA CYS A 60 12.73 7.96 0.03
C CYS A 60 13.26 7.26 -1.22
N TYR A 61 13.60 5.99 -1.08
CA TYR A 61 14.03 5.15 -2.19
C TYR A 61 13.42 3.75 -2.09
N ILE A 62 12.76 3.33 -3.14
CA ILE A 62 12.12 2.00 -3.19
C ILE A 62 12.64 1.26 -4.42
N GLU A 63 13.30 0.15 -4.20
CA GLU A 63 13.74 -0.71 -5.29
C GLU A 63 12.55 -1.40 -5.95
N PRO A 64 12.38 -1.29 -7.28
CA PRO A 64 11.41 -2.13 -7.97
C PRO A 64 11.79 -3.62 -7.91
N PRO A 65 10.82 -4.53 -8.00
CA PRO A 65 9.40 -4.24 -8.10
C PRO A 65 8.77 -3.89 -6.76
N LEU A 66 7.82 -2.96 -6.80
CA LEU A 66 6.90 -2.63 -5.72
C LEU A 66 5.56 -3.30 -6.00
N HIS A 67 4.94 -3.87 -4.99
CA HIS A 67 3.58 -4.40 -5.06
C HIS A 67 2.70 -3.67 -4.05
N ALA A 68 1.60 -3.12 -4.50
CA ALA A 68 0.66 -2.44 -3.63
C ALA A 68 -0.76 -2.66 -4.12
N ASN A 69 -1.69 -2.90 -3.19
CA ASN A 69 -3.11 -2.99 -3.55
C ASN A 69 -3.66 -1.61 -3.91
N TRP A 70 -3.32 -0.60 -3.12
CA TRP A 70 -3.78 0.77 -3.32
C TRP A 70 -2.64 1.76 -3.53
N GLY A 71 -1.61 1.72 -2.71
CA GLY A 71 -0.58 2.75 -2.64
C GLY A 71 -1.11 4.03 -2.00
N SER A 72 -2.26 4.50 -2.43
CA SER A 72 -2.91 5.74 -1.94
C SER A 72 -3.34 5.70 -0.46
N HIS A 73 -3.24 4.57 0.20
CA HIS A 73 -3.48 4.46 1.64
C HIS A 73 -2.18 4.38 2.45
N THR A 74 -1.05 4.35 1.79
CA THR A 74 0.26 4.28 2.44
C THR A 74 0.90 5.64 2.56
N HIS A 75 1.40 5.93 3.77
CA HIS A 75 2.05 7.19 4.15
C HIS A 75 3.50 6.92 4.47
N LEU A 76 4.42 7.57 3.76
CA LEU A 76 5.85 7.47 3.99
C LEU A 76 6.40 8.71 4.67
N GLY A 77 7.16 8.51 5.74
CA GLY A 77 7.98 9.56 6.33
C GLY A 77 9.21 9.91 5.50
N ASN A 78 10.21 10.53 6.12
CA ASN A 78 11.47 10.90 5.46
C ASN A 78 12.43 9.71 5.46
N HIS A 79 13.25 9.62 4.41
CA HIS A 79 14.36 8.66 4.31
C HIS A 79 13.94 7.21 4.52
N VAL A 80 12.79 6.84 3.99
CA VAL A 80 12.33 5.45 3.96
C VAL A 80 13.01 4.73 2.80
N TYR A 81 13.60 3.60 3.10
CA TYR A 81 14.22 2.73 2.09
C TYR A 81 13.52 1.37 2.05
N ALA A 82 13.27 0.88 0.86
CA ALA A 82 12.78 -0.49 0.66
C ALA A 82 13.59 -1.21 -0.40
N ASN A 83 13.98 -2.44 -0.08
CA ASN A 83 14.61 -3.35 -1.01
C ASN A 83 13.55 -4.03 -1.89
N PHE A 84 13.95 -4.93 -2.76
CA PHE A 84 13.10 -5.58 -3.76
C PHE A 84 11.87 -6.26 -3.16
N ASN A 85 10.76 -6.20 -3.88
CA ASN A 85 9.53 -6.91 -3.57
C ASN A 85 8.87 -6.47 -2.26
N LEU A 86 8.94 -5.18 -1.92
CA LEU A 86 8.05 -4.68 -0.89
C LEU A 86 6.60 -4.88 -1.33
N THR A 87 5.82 -5.56 -0.50
CA THR A 87 4.42 -5.86 -0.78
C THR A 87 3.52 -5.19 0.26
N LEU A 88 2.66 -4.30 -0.21
CA LEU A 88 1.73 -3.55 0.62
C LEU A 88 0.30 -4.00 0.31
N VAL A 89 -0.31 -4.71 1.26
CA VAL A 89 -1.74 -5.02 1.22
C VAL A 89 -2.44 -3.92 2.02
N ASP A 90 -2.45 -2.72 1.45
CA ASP A 90 -2.85 -1.47 2.08
C ASP A 90 -4.30 -1.10 1.78
N ASP A 91 -5.21 -2.01 2.15
CA ASP A 91 -6.64 -1.79 1.97
C ASP A 91 -7.21 -0.79 3.00
N THR A 92 -6.41 -0.42 4.00
CA THR A 92 -6.57 0.77 4.83
C THR A 92 -5.20 1.39 5.10
N HIS A 93 -5.13 2.40 5.94
CA HIS A 93 -3.92 3.18 6.16
C HIS A 93 -2.75 2.36 6.70
N VAL A 94 -1.61 2.53 6.04
CA VAL A 94 -0.30 2.06 6.49
C VAL A 94 0.58 3.29 6.68
N TYR A 95 1.07 3.48 7.90
CA TYR A 95 1.94 4.61 8.26
C TYR A 95 3.35 4.10 8.51
N ILE A 96 4.29 4.58 7.72
CA ILE A 96 5.70 4.24 7.79
C ILE A 96 6.48 5.49 8.23
N GLY A 97 7.10 5.41 9.40
CA GLY A 97 7.81 6.53 9.99
C GLY A 97 9.14 6.83 9.30
N ASP A 98 9.82 7.87 9.79
CA ASP A 98 11.12 8.29 9.26
C ASP A 98 12.19 7.22 9.45
N ASN A 99 13.11 7.13 8.50
CA ASN A 99 14.27 6.26 8.54
C ASN A 99 13.99 4.77 8.66
N VAL A 100 12.79 4.32 8.32
CA VAL A 100 12.47 2.90 8.26
C VAL A 100 13.14 2.27 7.04
N MET A 101 13.78 1.12 7.25
CA MET A 101 14.44 0.35 6.19
C MET A 101 13.81 -1.04 6.10
N PHE A 102 13.41 -1.40 4.90
CA PHE A 102 12.89 -2.74 4.60
C PHE A 102 13.93 -3.56 3.83
N GLY A 103 14.22 -4.76 4.32
CA GLY A 103 14.93 -5.77 3.53
C GLY A 103 14.08 -6.29 2.37
N PRO A 104 14.61 -7.19 1.54
CA PRO A 104 13.86 -7.75 0.42
C PRO A 104 12.71 -8.65 0.89
N ASN A 105 11.66 -8.71 0.07
CA ASN A 105 10.51 -9.61 0.26
C ASN A 105 9.73 -9.37 1.56
N VAL A 106 9.64 -8.14 2.02
CA VAL A 106 8.81 -7.77 3.18
C VAL A 106 7.36 -7.57 2.73
N THR A 107 6.44 -8.16 3.47
CA THR A 107 5.00 -7.97 3.28
C THR A 107 4.40 -7.27 4.48
N ILE A 108 3.66 -6.19 4.22
CA ILE A 108 2.85 -5.49 5.21
C ILE A 108 1.39 -5.65 4.80
N THR A 109 0.57 -6.16 5.70
CA THR A 109 -0.86 -6.30 5.43
C THR A 109 -1.68 -5.58 6.48
N ALA A 110 -2.62 -4.77 6.00
CA ALA A 110 -3.64 -4.08 6.80
C ALA A 110 -5.04 -4.63 6.53
N ALA A 111 -5.14 -5.75 5.82
CA ALA A 111 -6.39 -6.35 5.39
C ALA A 111 -6.59 -7.75 5.97
N GLY A 112 -7.84 -8.11 6.21
CA GLY A 112 -8.21 -9.45 6.63
C GLY A 112 -9.61 -9.84 6.19
N HIS A 113 -9.85 -11.13 6.13
CA HIS A 113 -11.17 -11.66 5.86
C HIS A 113 -11.77 -12.29 7.14
N PRO A 114 -13.10 -12.25 7.32
CA PRO A 114 -13.75 -12.88 8.45
C PRO A 114 -13.38 -14.37 8.57
N VAL A 115 -13.24 -14.84 9.79
CA VAL A 115 -13.07 -16.26 10.09
C VAL A 115 -14.40 -17.01 9.87
N ASP A 116 -15.53 -16.34 10.11
CA ASP A 116 -16.85 -16.87 9.88
C ASP A 116 -17.00 -17.28 8.39
N PRO A 117 -17.32 -18.57 8.12
CA PRO A 117 -17.35 -19.09 6.75
C PRO A 117 -18.47 -18.49 5.89
N ASP A 118 -19.57 -18.04 6.49
CA ASP A 118 -20.68 -17.48 5.74
C ASP A 118 -20.38 -16.05 5.29
N LEU A 119 -19.78 -15.24 6.17
CA LEU A 119 -19.28 -13.91 5.81
C LEU A 119 -18.14 -13.98 4.80
N ARG A 120 -17.23 -14.92 4.99
CA ARG A 120 -16.09 -15.12 4.09
C ARG A 120 -16.52 -15.51 2.68
N ARG A 121 -17.54 -16.36 2.58
CA ARG A 121 -18.10 -16.80 1.29
C ARG A 121 -18.75 -15.66 0.50
N GLN A 122 -19.22 -14.63 1.20
CA GLN A 122 -19.78 -13.42 0.62
C GLN A 122 -18.72 -12.37 0.22
N VAL A 123 -17.44 -12.72 0.33
CA VAL A 123 -16.29 -11.86 -0.03
C VAL A 123 -16.16 -10.61 0.84
N TYR A 124 -16.73 -10.60 2.04
CA TYR A 124 -16.54 -9.50 2.97
C TYR A 124 -15.10 -9.43 3.49
N GLN A 125 -14.68 -8.20 3.74
CA GLN A 125 -13.36 -7.89 4.25
C GLN A 125 -13.46 -6.84 5.38
N TYR A 126 -12.47 -6.81 6.24
CA TYR A 126 -12.26 -5.75 7.21
C TYR A 126 -10.77 -5.45 7.32
N ASN A 127 -10.44 -4.21 7.70
CA ASN A 127 -9.06 -3.75 7.66
C ASN A 127 -8.68 -3.09 8.98
N PHE A 128 -7.40 -3.17 9.34
CA PHE A 128 -6.84 -2.48 10.50
C PHE A 128 -5.61 -1.69 10.08
N PRO A 129 -5.50 -0.41 10.51
CA PRO A 129 -4.31 0.40 10.22
C PRO A 129 -3.04 -0.24 10.76
N CYS A 130 -1.96 -0.10 10.01
CA CYS A 130 -0.62 -0.56 10.38
C CYS A 130 0.29 0.64 10.62
N LEU A 131 1.06 0.61 11.71
CA LEU A 131 1.93 1.70 12.14
C LEU A 131 3.35 1.17 12.35
N LEU A 132 4.31 1.70 11.60
CA LEU A 132 5.73 1.32 11.67
C LEU A 132 6.56 2.58 11.95
N TYR A 133 7.09 2.70 13.17
CA TYR A 133 7.74 3.93 13.63
C TYR A 133 9.26 3.84 13.78
N THR A 134 9.85 2.65 13.75
CA THR A 134 11.26 2.49 14.10
C THR A 134 12.11 2.09 12.91
N SER A 135 13.35 2.62 12.86
CA SER A 135 14.38 2.25 11.90
C SER A 135 14.93 0.84 12.20
N ARG A 136 14.10 -0.18 12.05
CA ARG A 136 14.58 -1.57 12.10
C ARG A 136 14.57 -2.13 10.69
N CYS A 137 15.60 -2.91 10.39
CA CYS A 137 15.58 -3.75 9.21
C CYS A 137 14.55 -4.85 9.45
N VAL A 138 13.50 -4.83 8.69
CA VAL A 138 12.42 -5.82 8.78
C VAL A 138 12.54 -6.78 7.61
#